data_25f96b735cd839c14fe80e3c36e96f1e
#
_entry.id   25f96b735cd839c14fe80e3c36e96f1e
#
_cell.length_a   1.000
_cell.length_b   1.000
_cell.length_c   1.000
_cell.angle_alpha   90.00
_cell.angle_beta   90.00
_cell.angle_gamma   90.00
#
_symmetry.space_group_name_H-M   'P 1'
#
loop_
_entity.id
_entity.type
_entity.pdbx_description
1 polymer ?
#
loop_
_entity_poly.entity_id
_entity_poly.type
_entity_poly.pdbx_seq_one_letter_code
_entity_poly.pdbx_strand_id
1 'polypeptide(L)'
;KEADLFIAVTPDESRNMTACMLATNLGAKKTVARIDNYEYLLPKNKEFFQKLGVDSLIYPEMLAAKEIVSSMRMSWVRQWWEFCGGSLVLIGTKMREKAEILNIPLHQLGGPNIPYHVVAIKRGTETIIPRGDDVIKLHDIVYFTTTRKYIPYIRKIAGKEDYADVRNVMIMGGSRIAVRTAQYVPDYMQVKIVDNDLNRCNRLTELLDDKTMIINGDGRDMDLLIEEGLKNTEAFVALTGNSETNILACLAAKRMGVEKTVAEVENIDYIGMAESLDIGTVINKKMIAASHIYQMML
;
A
#
# COMPACT_ATOMS: atom_id res chain seq x y z
N LYS A 1 32.26 -2.83 15.83
CA LYS A 1 33.15 -3.59 14.94
C LYS A 1 32.59 -4.97 14.52
N GLU A 2 31.43 -5.37 14.98
CA GLU A 2 30.83 -6.69 14.72
C GLU A 2 29.34 -6.58 14.42
N ALA A 3 28.92 -5.52 13.73
CA ALA A 3 27.52 -5.37 13.35
C ALA A 3 27.20 -6.23 12.11
N ASP A 4 26.22 -7.11 12.21
CA ASP A 4 25.75 -7.89 11.07
C ASP A 4 25.01 -7.01 10.07
N LEU A 5 24.30 -5.98 10.55
CA LEU A 5 23.57 -5.01 9.73
C LEU A 5 23.70 -3.60 10.34
N PHE A 6 24.08 -2.63 9.53
CA PHE A 6 24.06 -1.21 9.86
C PHE A 6 22.98 -0.48 9.07
N ILE A 7 22.11 0.26 9.74
CA ILE A 7 20.95 0.94 9.14
C ILE A 7 21.06 2.44 9.38
N ALA A 8 21.09 3.24 8.30
CA ALA A 8 21.09 4.69 8.33
C ALA A 8 19.81 5.25 7.71
N VAL A 9 18.93 5.82 8.55
CA VAL A 9 17.59 6.26 8.15
C VAL A 9 17.27 7.69 8.62
N THR A 10 18.27 8.54 8.70
CA THR A 10 18.07 9.97 8.98
C THR A 10 17.36 10.67 7.82
N PRO A 11 16.81 11.89 8.00
CA PRO A 11 16.26 12.65 6.88
C PRO A 11 17.26 13.04 5.80
N ASP A 12 18.57 13.04 6.10
CA ASP A 12 19.63 13.45 5.20
C ASP A 12 20.26 12.22 4.50
N GLU A 13 19.98 12.06 3.21
CA GLU A 13 20.47 10.92 2.42
C GLU A 13 22.01 10.90 2.29
N SER A 14 22.66 12.07 2.17
CA SER A 14 24.12 12.15 2.06
C SER A 14 24.79 11.66 3.34
N ARG A 15 24.22 12.02 4.50
CA ARG A 15 24.65 11.52 5.80
C ARG A 15 24.43 10.02 5.94
N ASN A 16 23.29 9.50 5.47
CA ASN A 16 22.99 8.07 5.49
C ASN A 16 23.99 7.28 4.63
N MET A 17 24.25 7.76 3.43
CA MET A 17 25.22 7.14 2.51
C MET A 17 26.62 7.12 3.10
N THR A 18 27.09 8.26 3.59
CA THR A 18 28.43 8.39 4.22
C THR A 18 28.56 7.46 5.44
N ALA A 19 27.53 7.42 6.28
CA ALA A 19 27.52 6.54 7.47
C ALA A 19 27.62 5.06 7.08
N CYS A 20 26.93 4.62 6.04
CA CYS A 20 27.02 3.25 5.53
C CYS A 20 28.42 2.92 5.00
N MET A 21 29.03 3.81 4.19
CA MET A 21 30.38 3.64 3.69
C MET A 21 31.40 3.49 4.83
N LEU A 22 31.29 4.33 5.86
CA LEU A 22 32.14 4.26 7.04
C LEU A 22 31.88 2.96 7.83
N ALA A 23 30.63 2.55 8.00
CA ALA A 23 30.29 1.33 8.71
C ALA A 23 30.87 0.08 8.03
N THR A 24 30.80 -0.01 6.70
CA THR A 24 31.40 -1.09 5.92
C THR A 24 32.90 -1.14 6.13
N ASN A 25 33.60 0.02 6.07
CA ASN A 25 35.05 0.11 6.32
C ASN A 25 35.43 -0.25 7.77
N LEU A 26 34.51 -0.11 8.72
CA LEU A 26 34.69 -0.50 10.11
C LEU A 26 34.28 -1.95 10.39
N GLY A 27 33.86 -2.70 9.37
CA GLY A 27 33.57 -4.15 9.46
C GLY A 27 32.09 -4.53 9.63
N ALA A 28 31.15 -3.65 9.32
CA ALA A 28 29.75 -4.03 9.20
C ALA A 28 29.57 -4.99 7.99
N LYS A 29 28.82 -6.08 8.18
CA LYS A 29 28.65 -7.10 7.14
C LYS A 29 27.67 -6.66 6.04
N LYS A 30 26.61 -5.94 6.41
CA LYS A 30 25.61 -5.37 5.51
C LYS A 30 25.27 -3.95 5.92
N THR A 31 24.91 -3.12 4.95
CA THR A 31 24.48 -1.75 5.18
C THR A 31 23.20 -1.42 4.43
N VAL A 32 22.36 -0.58 5.04
CA VAL A 32 21.11 -0.10 4.46
C VAL A 32 21.02 1.41 4.65
N ALA A 33 20.90 2.17 3.55
CA ALA A 33 20.74 3.61 3.57
C ALA A 33 19.36 4.04 3.06
N ARG A 34 18.66 4.89 3.83
CA ARG A 34 17.48 5.62 3.33
C ARG A 34 17.96 6.72 2.38
N ILE A 35 17.29 6.83 1.24
CA ILE A 35 17.53 7.85 0.22
C ILE A 35 16.24 8.61 -0.09
N ASP A 36 16.39 9.80 -0.66
CA ASP A 36 15.31 10.67 -1.15
C ASP A 36 15.38 10.88 -2.67
N ASN A 37 16.53 10.55 -3.29
CA ASN A 37 16.70 10.65 -4.74
C ASN A 37 16.52 9.28 -5.41
N TYR A 38 15.46 9.20 -6.24
CA TYR A 38 15.15 7.99 -7.02
C TYR A 38 16.28 7.56 -7.96
N GLU A 39 17.05 8.49 -8.51
CA GLU A 39 18.11 8.17 -9.45
C GLU A 39 19.16 7.21 -8.88
N TYR A 40 19.34 7.21 -7.56
CA TYR A 40 20.25 6.27 -6.89
C TYR A 40 19.83 4.80 -6.98
N LEU A 41 18.55 4.54 -7.29
CA LEU A 41 18.04 3.19 -7.52
C LEU A 41 18.23 2.70 -8.95
N LEU A 42 18.60 3.59 -9.90
CA LEU A 42 18.90 3.18 -11.27
C LEU A 42 20.07 2.18 -11.27
N PRO A 43 20.03 1.13 -12.11
CA PRO A 43 20.98 0.01 -12.03
C PRO A 43 22.44 0.43 -11.95
N LYS A 44 22.86 1.38 -12.80
CA LYS A 44 24.24 1.92 -12.85
C LYS A 44 24.63 2.58 -11.54
N ASN A 45 23.76 3.41 -10.98
CA ASN A 45 24.04 4.14 -9.74
C ASN A 45 24.03 3.20 -8.53
N LYS A 46 23.06 2.27 -8.50
CA LYS A 46 22.99 1.26 -7.45
C LYS A 46 24.26 0.42 -7.37
N GLU A 47 24.77 -0.05 -8.53
CA GLU A 47 26.05 -0.79 -8.58
C GLU A 47 27.24 0.04 -8.08
N PHE A 48 27.27 1.34 -8.43
CA PHE A 48 28.28 2.26 -7.96
C PHE A 48 28.28 2.38 -6.42
N PHE A 49 27.11 2.58 -5.82
CA PHE A 49 27.00 2.69 -4.37
C PHE A 49 27.31 1.38 -3.65
N GLN A 50 26.96 0.24 -4.23
CA GLN A 50 27.33 -1.07 -3.70
C GLN A 50 28.87 -1.23 -3.65
N LYS A 51 29.60 -0.81 -4.69
CA LYS A 51 31.06 -0.82 -4.70
C LYS A 51 31.68 0.10 -3.64
N LEU A 52 30.96 1.15 -3.22
CA LEU A 52 31.38 2.05 -2.14
C LEU A 52 30.99 1.55 -0.73
N GLY A 53 30.37 0.38 -0.60
CA GLY A 53 29.99 -0.20 0.68
C GLY A 53 28.59 0.20 1.17
N VAL A 54 27.68 0.56 0.26
CA VAL A 54 26.25 0.72 0.55
C VAL A 54 25.50 -0.41 -0.12
N ASP A 55 25.20 -1.48 0.62
CA ASP A 55 24.65 -2.71 0.04
C ASP A 55 23.21 -2.56 -0.43
N SER A 56 22.42 -1.81 0.32
CA SER A 56 20.99 -1.63 0.03
C SER A 56 20.53 -0.20 0.18
N LEU A 57 19.72 0.25 -0.75
CA LEU A 57 19.12 1.58 -0.77
C LEU A 57 17.60 1.45 -0.56
N ILE A 58 17.06 2.25 0.35
CA ILE A 58 15.62 2.30 0.62
C ILE A 58 15.08 3.67 0.29
N TYR A 59 14.09 3.70 -0.59
CA TYR A 59 13.32 4.88 -0.95
C TYR A 59 11.86 4.67 -0.49
N PRO A 60 11.46 5.21 0.68
CA PRO A 60 10.16 4.95 1.29
C PRO A 60 8.98 5.31 0.40
N GLU A 61 9.08 6.40 -0.37
CA GLU A 61 8.04 6.87 -1.28
C GLU A 61 7.74 5.86 -2.40
N MET A 62 8.78 5.18 -2.90
CA MET A 62 8.60 4.12 -3.90
C MET A 62 7.96 2.87 -3.29
N LEU A 63 8.37 2.48 -2.08
CA LEU A 63 7.80 1.34 -1.40
C LEU A 63 6.30 1.56 -1.13
N ALA A 64 5.95 2.76 -0.65
CA ALA A 64 4.56 3.17 -0.44
C ALA A 64 3.77 3.17 -1.76
N ALA A 65 4.32 3.73 -2.83
CA ALA A 65 3.68 3.74 -4.15
C ALA A 65 3.41 2.32 -4.67
N LYS A 66 4.37 1.41 -4.55
CA LYS A 66 4.19 0.00 -4.93
C LYS A 66 3.08 -0.68 -4.14
N GLU A 67 2.99 -0.41 -2.84
CA GLU A 67 1.92 -0.96 -1.99
C GLU A 67 0.56 -0.39 -2.37
N ILE A 68 0.46 0.92 -2.64
CA ILE A 68 -0.76 1.56 -3.16
C ILE A 68 -1.20 0.89 -4.45
N VAL A 69 -0.32 0.80 -5.45
CA VAL A 69 -0.63 0.18 -6.76
C VAL A 69 -1.03 -1.29 -6.59
N SER A 70 -0.31 -2.04 -5.76
CA SER A 70 -0.66 -3.44 -5.47
C SER A 70 -2.05 -3.55 -4.86
N SER A 71 -2.39 -2.66 -3.92
CA SER A 71 -3.72 -2.64 -3.28
C SER A 71 -4.85 -2.27 -4.24
N MET A 72 -4.57 -1.49 -5.29
CA MET A 72 -5.57 -1.09 -6.30
C MET A 72 -5.82 -2.16 -7.36
N ARG A 73 -4.85 -3.03 -7.66
CA ARG A 73 -5.01 -4.12 -8.65
C ARG A 73 -6.16 -5.05 -8.32
N MET A 74 -6.47 -5.19 -7.03
CA MET A 74 -7.61 -5.94 -6.53
C MET A 74 -8.41 -5.07 -5.56
N SER A 75 -9.45 -4.41 -6.05
CA SER A 75 -10.28 -3.47 -5.28
C SER A 75 -10.85 -4.06 -3.99
N TRP A 76 -11.13 -5.35 -3.97
CA TRP A 76 -11.72 -6.09 -2.85
C TRP A 76 -10.70 -6.56 -1.80
N VAL A 77 -9.39 -6.50 -2.09
CA VAL A 77 -8.29 -6.90 -1.18
C VAL A 77 -7.81 -5.68 -0.39
N ARG A 78 -7.58 -5.85 0.91
CA ARG A 78 -6.98 -4.83 1.76
C ARG A 78 -5.47 -4.95 1.83
N GLN A 79 -4.98 -6.19 1.92
CA GLN A 79 -3.57 -6.50 2.08
C GLN A 79 -3.20 -7.68 1.20
N TRP A 80 -2.02 -7.59 0.58
CA TRP A 80 -1.53 -8.57 -0.35
C TRP A 80 -0.04 -8.79 -0.16
N TRP A 81 0.36 -10.04 -0.01
CA TRP A 81 1.77 -10.44 0.02
C TRP A 81 2.00 -11.66 -0.83
N GLU A 82 3.15 -11.69 -1.51
CA GLU A 82 3.60 -12.82 -2.30
C GLU A 82 4.86 -13.42 -1.68
N PHE A 83 4.87 -14.73 -1.58
CA PHE A 83 5.99 -15.51 -1.08
C PHE A 83 6.46 -16.48 -2.13
N CYS A 84 7.73 -16.96 -2.02
CA CYS A 84 8.30 -17.97 -2.90
C CYS A 84 8.13 -17.65 -4.40
N GLY A 85 8.43 -16.38 -4.79
CA GLY A 85 8.30 -15.97 -6.18
C GLY A 85 6.85 -15.97 -6.72
N GLY A 86 5.85 -15.81 -5.83
CA GLY A 86 4.43 -15.78 -6.18
C GLY A 86 3.73 -17.16 -6.18
N SER A 87 4.43 -18.21 -5.75
CA SER A 87 3.82 -19.54 -5.60
C SER A 87 2.84 -19.60 -4.44
N LEU A 88 3.03 -18.79 -3.42
CA LEU A 88 2.12 -18.61 -2.29
C LEU A 88 1.72 -17.13 -2.18
N VAL A 89 0.43 -16.90 -1.97
CA VAL A 89 -0.15 -15.58 -1.80
C VAL A 89 -0.88 -15.51 -0.47
N LEU A 90 -0.68 -14.43 0.27
CA LEU A 90 -1.46 -14.08 1.46
C LEU A 90 -2.38 -12.91 1.13
N ILE A 91 -3.68 -13.11 1.31
CA ILE A 91 -4.73 -12.13 1.00
C ILE A 91 -5.45 -11.76 2.29
N GLY A 92 -5.41 -10.48 2.66
CA GLY A 92 -6.26 -9.91 3.71
C GLY A 92 -7.49 -9.24 3.10
N THR A 93 -8.69 -9.72 3.41
CA THR A 93 -9.94 -9.12 2.91
C THR A 93 -10.97 -8.98 4.01
N LYS A 94 -11.73 -7.87 3.99
CA LYS A 94 -12.78 -7.60 4.97
C LYS A 94 -14.06 -8.32 4.59
N MET A 95 -14.61 -9.09 5.51
CA MET A 95 -15.87 -9.80 5.33
C MET A 95 -17.06 -8.84 5.30
N ARG A 96 -17.96 -9.07 4.35
CA ARG A 96 -19.21 -8.33 4.15
C ARG A 96 -20.39 -9.30 4.17
N GLU A 97 -21.60 -8.79 4.17
CA GLU A 97 -22.84 -9.58 4.29
C GLU A 97 -22.97 -10.69 3.25
N LYS A 98 -22.46 -10.48 2.03
CA LYS A 98 -22.49 -11.47 0.95
C LYS A 98 -21.44 -12.60 1.08
N ALA A 99 -20.58 -12.58 2.10
CA ALA A 99 -19.57 -13.62 2.25
C ALA A 99 -20.23 -14.96 2.65
N GLU A 100 -19.96 -16.01 1.88
CA GLU A 100 -20.56 -17.34 2.06
C GLU A 100 -20.06 -18.06 3.34
N ILE A 101 -18.91 -17.65 3.86
CA ILE A 101 -18.21 -18.31 4.98
C ILE A 101 -18.51 -17.71 6.37
N LEU A 102 -19.47 -16.78 6.45
CA LEU A 102 -19.82 -16.15 7.72
C LEU A 102 -20.52 -17.12 8.66
N ASN A 103 -20.15 -17.03 9.96
CA ASN A 103 -20.76 -17.77 11.06
C ASN A 103 -20.72 -19.31 10.91
N ILE A 104 -19.84 -19.83 10.06
CA ILE A 104 -19.61 -21.26 9.88
C ILE A 104 -18.31 -21.61 10.61
N PRO A 105 -18.28 -22.63 11.48
CA PRO A 105 -17.04 -23.11 12.08
C PRO A 105 -15.99 -23.52 11.04
N LEU A 106 -14.73 -23.11 11.25
CA LEU A 106 -13.67 -23.30 10.26
C LEU A 106 -13.44 -24.79 9.91
N HIS A 107 -13.66 -25.72 10.87
CA HIS A 107 -13.55 -27.15 10.58
C HIS A 107 -14.59 -27.64 9.57
N GLN A 108 -15.74 -26.96 9.44
CA GLN A 108 -16.76 -27.26 8.42
C GLN A 108 -16.44 -26.63 7.05
N LEU A 109 -15.65 -25.55 7.07
CA LEU A 109 -15.11 -24.94 5.84
C LEU A 109 -13.87 -25.69 5.34
N GLY A 110 -13.30 -26.58 6.18
CA GLY A 110 -12.09 -27.34 5.93
C GLY A 110 -12.35 -28.66 5.19
N GLY A 111 -11.33 -29.15 4.48
CA GLY A 111 -11.35 -30.45 3.82
C GLY A 111 -10.06 -30.70 3.03
N PRO A 112 -9.75 -31.94 2.65
CA PRO A 112 -8.46 -32.30 2.03
C PRO A 112 -8.20 -31.64 0.67
N ASN A 113 -9.24 -31.07 0.04
CA ASN A 113 -9.16 -30.46 -1.29
C ASN A 113 -9.44 -28.95 -1.31
N ILE A 114 -9.42 -28.29 -0.13
CA ILE A 114 -9.67 -26.85 -0.10
C ILE A 114 -8.43 -26.09 -0.52
N PRO A 115 -8.56 -25.16 -1.49
CA PRO A 115 -7.41 -24.49 -2.08
C PRO A 115 -6.91 -23.27 -1.28
N TYR A 116 -7.27 -23.16 -0.01
CA TYR A 116 -6.86 -22.07 0.86
C TYR A 116 -6.71 -22.50 2.31
N HIS A 117 -6.03 -21.66 3.10
CA HIS A 117 -5.98 -21.80 4.55
C HIS A 117 -6.23 -20.44 5.19
N VAL A 118 -7.02 -20.40 6.27
CA VAL A 118 -7.23 -19.19 7.07
C VAL A 118 -6.14 -19.14 8.14
N VAL A 119 -5.21 -18.18 8.02
CA VAL A 119 -4.04 -18.09 8.91
C VAL A 119 -4.24 -17.12 10.06
N ALA A 120 -5.08 -16.11 9.89
CA ALA A 120 -5.41 -15.14 10.93
C ALA A 120 -6.77 -14.50 10.66
N ILE A 121 -7.41 -14.02 11.74
CA ILE A 121 -8.63 -13.22 11.73
C ILE A 121 -8.38 -11.97 12.56
N LYS A 122 -8.47 -10.78 11.95
CA LYS A 122 -8.42 -9.50 12.67
C LYS A 122 -9.85 -9.04 12.94
N ARG A 123 -10.23 -9.03 14.22
CA ARG A 123 -11.54 -8.60 14.71
C ARG A 123 -11.39 -7.34 15.57
N GLY A 124 -11.76 -6.19 15.00
CA GLY A 124 -11.44 -4.90 15.62
C GLY A 124 -9.92 -4.71 15.75
N THR A 125 -9.44 -4.60 16.96
CA THR A 125 -8.01 -4.45 17.29
C THR A 125 -7.30 -5.77 17.61
N GLU A 126 -8.07 -6.85 17.78
CA GLU A 126 -7.54 -8.17 18.15
C GLU A 126 -7.17 -8.99 16.91
N THR A 127 -6.02 -9.68 16.97
CA THR A 127 -5.62 -10.68 15.97
C THR A 127 -5.76 -12.07 16.57
N ILE A 128 -6.62 -12.88 15.97
CA ILE A 128 -6.94 -14.25 16.37
C ILE A 128 -6.18 -15.20 15.44
N ILE A 129 -5.44 -16.14 16.01
CA ILE A 129 -4.94 -17.31 15.28
C ILE A 129 -6.03 -18.38 15.36
N PRO A 130 -6.74 -18.65 14.24
CA PRO A 130 -7.98 -19.38 14.31
C PRO A 130 -7.77 -20.87 14.58
N ARG A 131 -8.75 -21.47 15.27
CA ARG A 131 -8.88 -22.91 15.49
C ARG A 131 -10.12 -23.44 14.77
N GLY A 132 -10.28 -24.76 14.71
CA GLY A 132 -11.39 -25.38 13.97
C GLY A 132 -12.79 -24.91 14.39
N ASP A 133 -13.00 -24.60 15.67
CA ASP A 133 -14.29 -24.17 16.21
C ASP A 133 -14.53 -22.65 16.09
N ASP A 134 -13.49 -21.89 15.69
CA ASP A 134 -13.67 -20.45 15.49
C ASP A 134 -14.53 -20.17 14.25
N VAL A 135 -15.25 -19.05 14.30
CA VAL A 135 -16.12 -18.59 13.23
C VAL A 135 -15.68 -17.21 12.74
N ILE A 136 -15.79 -17.01 11.43
CA ILE A 136 -15.61 -15.71 10.78
C ILE A 136 -16.88 -14.90 10.96
N LYS A 137 -16.75 -13.66 11.42
CA LYS A 137 -17.87 -12.73 11.66
C LYS A 137 -17.88 -11.60 10.63
N LEU A 138 -19.04 -10.98 10.50
CA LEU A 138 -19.18 -9.76 9.71
C LEU A 138 -18.16 -8.70 10.17
N HIS A 139 -17.54 -8.02 9.23
CA HIS A 139 -16.48 -7.01 9.41
C HIS A 139 -15.11 -7.54 9.85
N ASP A 140 -14.93 -8.82 10.10
CA ASP A 140 -13.60 -9.39 10.29
C ASP A 140 -12.73 -9.16 9.05
N ILE A 141 -11.44 -8.91 9.25
CA ILE A 141 -10.46 -9.03 8.17
C ILE A 141 -9.86 -10.42 8.27
N VAL A 142 -10.08 -11.21 7.24
CA VAL A 142 -9.61 -12.60 7.20
C VAL A 142 -8.41 -12.71 6.29
N TYR A 143 -7.37 -13.36 6.77
CA TYR A 143 -6.13 -13.60 6.07
C TYR A 143 -6.10 -15.03 5.53
N PHE A 144 -6.14 -15.13 4.20
CA PHE A 144 -6.10 -16.40 3.49
C PHE A 144 -4.73 -16.62 2.87
N THR A 145 -4.14 -17.79 3.03
CA THR A 145 -3.06 -18.25 2.15
C THR A 145 -3.63 -19.13 1.05
N THR A 146 -3.16 -18.92 -0.17
CA THR A 146 -3.58 -19.63 -1.37
C THR A 146 -2.53 -19.52 -2.47
N THR A 147 -2.78 -20.12 -3.63
CA THR A 147 -1.99 -19.89 -4.85
C THR A 147 -2.73 -18.96 -5.79
N ARG A 148 -2.02 -18.33 -6.73
CA ARG A 148 -2.63 -17.38 -7.70
C ARG A 148 -3.85 -17.96 -8.43
N LYS A 149 -3.82 -19.27 -8.74
CA LYS A 149 -4.90 -19.99 -9.43
C LYS A 149 -6.24 -19.89 -8.70
N TYR A 150 -6.22 -19.83 -7.37
CA TYR A 150 -7.44 -19.90 -6.55
C TYR A 150 -7.88 -18.55 -5.97
N ILE A 151 -7.27 -17.44 -6.39
CA ILE A 151 -7.72 -16.08 -6.03
C ILE A 151 -9.20 -15.84 -6.39
N PRO A 152 -9.70 -16.24 -7.58
CA PRO A 152 -11.11 -16.10 -7.91
C PRO A 152 -12.03 -16.85 -6.94
N TYR A 153 -11.58 -18.00 -6.42
CA TYR A 153 -12.34 -18.75 -5.42
C TYR A 153 -12.43 -17.98 -4.09
N ILE A 154 -11.31 -17.39 -3.62
CA ILE A 154 -11.33 -16.54 -2.42
C ILE A 154 -12.25 -15.32 -2.62
N ARG A 155 -12.20 -14.69 -3.81
CA ARG A 155 -13.09 -13.57 -4.17
C ARG A 155 -14.55 -13.96 -4.02
N LYS A 156 -14.93 -15.16 -4.51
CA LYS A 156 -16.29 -15.68 -4.41
C LYS A 156 -16.72 -15.90 -2.97
N ILE A 157 -16.00 -16.73 -2.21
CA ILE A 157 -16.38 -17.06 -0.82
C ILE A 157 -16.37 -15.85 0.12
N ALA A 158 -15.58 -14.82 -0.20
CA ALA A 158 -15.57 -13.54 0.50
C ALA A 158 -16.70 -12.60 0.09
N GLY A 159 -17.58 -13.00 -0.87
CA GLY A 159 -18.70 -12.20 -1.35
C GLY A 159 -18.28 -10.94 -2.09
N LYS A 160 -17.20 -11.04 -2.91
CA LYS A 160 -16.56 -9.90 -3.58
C LYS A 160 -16.66 -9.95 -5.11
N GLU A 161 -17.53 -10.80 -5.66
CA GLU A 161 -17.66 -10.97 -7.12
C GLU A 161 -18.11 -9.68 -7.82
N ASP A 162 -18.95 -8.87 -7.16
CA ASP A 162 -19.49 -7.62 -7.71
C ASP A 162 -18.50 -6.43 -7.65
N TYR A 163 -17.32 -6.60 -7.02
CA TYR A 163 -16.33 -5.51 -6.94
C TYR A 163 -15.68 -5.27 -8.30
N ALA A 164 -15.75 -4.01 -8.77
CA ALA A 164 -15.15 -3.62 -10.04
C ALA A 164 -13.61 -3.69 -10.00
N ASP A 165 -13.00 -3.99 -11.14
CA ASP A 165 -11.56 -3.79 -11.32
C ASP A 165 -11.27 -2.30 -11.45
N VAL A 166 -10.21 -1.82 -10.80
CA VAL A 166 -9.84 -0.41 -10.82
C VAL A 166 -9.29 -0.04 -12.19
N ARG A 167 -9.91 0.95 -12.82
CA ARG A 167 -9.48 1.55 -14.10
C ARG A 167 -9.29 3.05 -13.98
N ASN A 168 -10.11 3.75 -13.20
CA ASN A 168 -10.04 5.17 -12.97
C ASN A 168 -9.59 5.43 -11.53
N VAL A 169 -8.49 6.14 -11.39
CA VAL A 169 -7.86 6.45 -10.11
C VAL A 169 -7.83 7.97 -9.95
N MET A 170 -8.36 8.46 -8.84
CA MET A 170 -8.24 9.87 -8.48
C MET A 170 -7.31 9.99 -7.26
N ILE A 171 -6.25 10.77 -7.39
CA ILE A 171 -5.27 11.01 -6.33
C ILE A 171 -5.42 12.45 -5.83
N MET A 172 -5.64 12.63 -4.55
CA MET A 172 -5.64 13.93 -3.88
C MET A 172 -4.26 14.20 -3.28
N GLY A 173 -3.59 15.24 -3.78
CA GLY A 173 -2.26 15.66 -3.38
C GLY A 173 -1.15 15.17 -4.32
N GLY A 174 -0.36 16.12 -4.85
CA GLY A 174 0.75 15.89 -5.78
C GLY A 174 2.08 15.62 -5.07
N SER A 175 2.09 14.79 -4.03
CA SER A 175 3.28 14.41 -3.28
C SER A 175 4.24 13.52 -4.09
N ARG A 176 5.47 13.31 -3.57
CA ARG A 176 6.42 12.36 -4.19
C ARG A 176 5.84 10.95 -4.30
N ILE A 177 5.02 10.53 -3.35
CA ILE A 177 4.32 9.24 -3.42
C ILE A 177 3.32 9.24 -4.58
N ALA A 178 2.56 10.33 -4.77
CA ALA A 178 1.61 10.45 -5.87
C ALA A 178 2.30 10.33 -7.24
N VAL A 179 3.44 11.01 -7.43
CA VAL A 179 4.27 10.88 -8.64
C VAL A 179 4.67 9.43 -8.88
N ARG A 180 5.22 8.78 -7.85
CA ARG A 180 5.64 7.36 -7.98
C ARG A 180 4.46 6.44 -8.21
N THR A 181 3.32 6.68 -7.56
CA THR A 181 2.10 5.91 -7.78
C THR A 181 1.65 6.03 -9.23
N ALA A 182 1.56 7.25 -9.79
CA ALA A 182 1.18 7.47 -11.18
C ALA A 182 2.13 6.80 -12.18
N GLN A 183 3.43 6.77 -11.88
CA GLN A 183 4.44 6.10 -12.72
C GLN A 183 4.41 4.57 -12.63
N TYR A 184 3.86 4.00 -11.55
CA TYR A 184 3.83 2.55 -11.32
C TYR A 184 2.49 1.89 -11.66
N VAL A 185 1.41 2.65 -11.86
CA VAL A 185 0.13 2.08 -12.26
C VAL A 185 0.24 1.36 -13.61
N PRO A 186 -0.47 0.25 -13.81
CA PRO A 186 -0.53 -0.42 -15.10
C PRO A 186 -1.14 0.49 -16.18
N ASP A 187 -0.78 0.27 -17.43
CA ASP A 187 -1.25 1.08 -18.59
C ASP A 187 -2.77 1.14 -18.76
N TYR A 188 -3.51 0.18 -18.20
CA TYR A 188 -4.97 0.17 -18.27
C TYR A 188 -5.64 1.05 -17.21
N MET A 189 -4.89 1.59 -16.25
CA MET A 189 -5.37 2.53 -15.23
C MET A 189 -5.14 3.97 -15.69
N GLN A 190 -6.18 4.77 -15.64
CA GLN A 190 -6.14 6.20 -15.88
C GLN A 190 -6.04 6.94 -14.55
N VAL A 191 -5.12 7.87 -14.44
CA VAL A 191 -4.84 8.60 -13.20
C VAL A 191 -5.19 10.08 -13.37
N LYS A 192 -5.94 10.62 -12.40
CA LYS A 192 -6.10 12.05 -12.19
C LYS A 192 -5.46 12.46 -10.87
N ILE A 193 -4.67 13.53 -10.87
CA ILE A 193 -4.08 14.11 -9.64
C ILE A 193 -4.68 15.49 -9.43
N VAL A 194 -5.28 15.71 -8.27
CA VAL A 194 -5.83 17.01 -7.85
C VAL A 194 -4.92 17.61 -6.79
N ASP A 195 -4.38 18.80 -7.04
CA ASP A 195 -3.54 19.53 -6.08
C ASP A 195 -3.84 21.03 -6.12
N ASN A 196 -3.85 21.66 -4.95
CA ASN A 196 -4.18 23.08 -4.83
C ASN A 196 -3.00 24.04 -5.09
N ASP A 197 -1.78 23.51 -5.21
CA ASP A 197 -0.58 24.30 -5.52
C ASP A 197 -0.31 24.29 -7.02
N LEU A 198 -0.56 25.40 -7.69
CA LEU A 198 -0.37 25.56 -9.13
C LEU A 198 1.09 25.27 -9.56
N ASN A 199 2.07 25.71 -8.77
CA ASN A 199 3.48 25.46 -9.07
C ASN A 199 3.80 23.95 -9.00
N ARG A 200 3.17 23.23 -8.08
CA ARG A 200 3.28 21.79 -7.98
C ARG A 200 2.59 21.13 -9.17
N CYS A 201 1.41 21.56 -9.56
CA CYS A 201 0.72 21.08 -10.75
C CYS A 201 1.59 21.22 -12.02
N ASN A 202 2.22 22.38 -12.22
CA ASN A 202 3.12 22.59 -13.35
C ASN A 202 4.32 21.64 -13.33
N ARG A 203 4.93 21.40 -12.17
CA ARG A 203 6.00 20.39 -12.05
C ARG A 203 5.53 18.97 -12.30
N LEU A 204 4.30 18.63 -11.92
CA LEU A 204 3.74 17.31 -12.19
C LEU A 204 3.57 17.04 -13.68
N THR A 205 3.16 18.06 -14.47
CA THR A 205 3.06 17.93 -15.94
C THR A 205 4.42 17.71 -16.62
N GLU A 206 5.52 18.15 -16.00
CA GLU A 206 6.87 17.89 -16.50
C GLU A 206 7.40 16.49 -16.12
N LEU A 207 6.93 15.95 -14.98
CA LEU A 207 7.43 14.69 -14.41
C LEU A 207 6.64 13.45 -14.84
N LEU A 208 5.40 13.65 -15.27
CA LEU A 208 4.46 12.58 -15.61
C LEU A 208 4.13 12.62 -17.09
N ASP A 209 3.73 11.48 -17.62
CA ASP A 209 3.31 11.35 -19.01
C ASP A 209 1.90 11.91 -19.26
N ASP A 210 1.54 12.08 -20.53
CA ASP A 210 0.25 12.61 -20.97
C ASP A 210 -0.96 11.74 -20.56
N LYS A 211 -0.72 10.54 -20.05
CA LYS A 211 -1.77 9.65 -19.53
C LYS A 211 -2.28 10.08 -18.16
N THR A 212 -1.52 10.90 -17.44
CA THR A 212 -1.89 11.40 -16.12
C THR A 212 -2.48 12.81 -16.24
N MET A 213 -3.75 12.96 -15.89
CA MET A 213 -4.41 14.25 -15.90
C MET A 213 -4.11 14.99 -14.60
N ILE A 214 -3.64 16.24 -14.71
CA ILE A 214 -3.34 17.11 -13.55
C ILE A 214 -4.41 18.19 -13.46
N ILE A 215 -5.00 18.33 -12.27
CA ILE A 215 -6.07 19.30 -11.98
C ILE A 215 -5.59 20.21 -10.85
N ASN A 216 -5.59 21.52 -11.11
CA ASN A 216 -5.33 22.49 -10.07
C ASN A 216 -6.64 22.81 -9.34
N GLY A 217 -6.75 22.37 -8.09
CA GLY A 217 -7.94 22.60 -7.27
C GLY A 217 -7.79 22.04 -5.86
N ASP A 218 -8.71 22.44 -4.99
CA ASP A 218 -8.73 21.92 -3.62
C ASP A 218 -9.39 20.53 -3.58
N GLY A 219 -8.61 19.52 -3.28
CA GLY A 219 -9.10 18.15 -3.14
C GLY A 219 -10.06 17.90 -1.96
N ARG A 220 -10.35 18.91 -1.14
CA ARG A 220 -11.38 18.89 -0.11
C ARG A 220 -12.73 19.40 -0.64
N ASP A 221 -12.73 20.06 -1.80
CA ASP A 221 -13.94 20.53 -2.47
C ASP A 221 -14.62 19.35 -3.17
N MET A 222 -15.70 18.86 -2.59
CA MET A 222 -16.44 17.72 -3.10
C MET A 222 -17.16 18.02 -4.42
N ASP A 223 -17.58 19.27 -4.64
CA ASP A 223 -18.25 19.66 -5.89
C ASP A 223 -17.23 19.59 -7.05
N LEU A 224 -16.03 20.13 -6.83
CA LEU A 224 -14.92 19.97 -7.78
C LEU A 224 -14.61 18.49 -8.08
N LEU A 225 -14.48 17.67 -7.05
CA LEU A 225 -14.16 16.25 -7.25
C LEU A 225 -15.27 15.52 -8.02
N ILE A 226 -16.54 15.88 -7.80
CA ILE A 226 -17.68 15.33 -8.52
C ILE A 226 -17.66 15.76 -9.98
N GLU A 227 -17.41 17.04 -10.27
CA GLU A 227 -17.25 17.57 -11.63
C GLU A 227 -16.12 16.86 -12.38
N GLU A 228 -15.02 16.59 -11.67
CA GLU A 228 -13.87 15.86 -12.20
C GLU A 228 -14.05 14.33 -12.29
N GLY A 229 -15.24 13.85 -11.95
CA GLY A 229 -15.65 12.46 -12.18
C GLY A 229 -15.43 11.51 -11.02
N LEU A 230 -15.41 11.98 -9.76
CA LEU A 230 -15.28 11.14 -8.57
C LEU A 230 -16.29 9.99 -8.56
N LYS A 231 -17.52 10.23 -9.02
CA LYS A 231 -18.60 9.21 -9.06
C LYS A 231 -18.32 8.05 -10.04
N ASN A 232 -17.41 8.26 -10.99
CA ASN A 232 -17.01 7.27 -11.98
C ASN A 232 -15.59 6.74 -11.70
N THR A 233 -15.10 6.96 -10.50
CA THR A 233 -13.76 6.58 -10.04
C THR A 233 -13.88 5.35 -9.18
N GLU A 234 -13.16 4.28 -9.50
CA GLU A 234 -13.15 3.05 -8.71
C GLU A 234 -12.17 3.14 -7.53
N ALA A 235 -11.11 3.96 -7.63
CA ALA A 235 -10.15 4.15 -6.56
C ALA A 235 -9.86 5.62 -6.27
N PHE A 236 -9.97 6.02 -5.00
CA PHE A 236 -9.58 7.33 -4.50
C PHE A 236 -8.40 7.21 -3.54
N VAL A 237 -7.32 7.95 -3.79
CA VAL A 237 -6.06 7.86 -3.04
C VAL A 237 -5.72 9.23 -2.48
N ALA A 238 -5.72 9.38 -1.16
CA ALA A 238 -5.41 10.64 -0.48
C ALA A 238 -3.95 10.63 0.02
N LEU A 239 -3.12 11.48 -0.59
CA LEU A 239 -1.65 11.55 -0.41
C LEU A 239 -1.18 12.98 -0.10
N THR A 240 -1.96 13.75 0.65
CA THR A 240 -1.51 15.05 1.17
C THR A 240 -0.59 14.86 2.38
N GLY A 241 0.13 15.91 2.77
CA GLY A 241 0.96 15.89 3.97
C GLY A 241 0.19 15.90 5.31
N ASN A 242 -1.16 15.77 5.28
CA ASN A 242 -2.01 15.85 6.47
C ASN A 242 -2.87 14.59 6.61
N SER A 243 -2.62 13.82 7.65
CA SER A 243 -3.28 12.53 7.92
C SER A 243 -4.79 12.67 8.09
N GLU A 244 -5.23 13.70 8.83
CA GLU A 244 -6.64 13.96 9.13
C GLU A 244 -7.40 14.29 7.85
N THR A 245 -6.83 15.15 7.02
CA THR A 245 -7.38 15.50 5.71
C THR A 245 -7.52 14.28 4.83
N ASN A 246 -6.51 13.41 4.80
CA ASN A 246 -6.52 12.19 4.00
C ASN A 246 -7.62 11.21 4.48
N ILE A 247 -7.77 11.05 5.80
CA ILE A 247 -8.81 10.22 6.41
C ILE A 247 -10.21 10.73 6.03
N LEU A 248 -10.45 12.03 6.23
CA LEU A 248 -11.76 12.62 5.96
C LEU A 248 -12.11 12.61 4.47
N ALA A 249 -11.15 12.86 3.59
CA ALA A 249 -11.35 12.79 2.14
C ALA A 249 -11.71 11.36 1.69
N CYS A 250 -11.03 10.33 2.22
CA CYS A 250 -11.37 8.94 1.93
C CYS A 250 -12.76 8.56 2.43
N LEU A 251 -13.18 9.04 3.62
CA LEU A 251 -14.55 8.84 4.12
C LEU A 251 -15.59 9.48 3.19
N ALA A 252 -15.33 10.72 2.74
CA ALA A 252 -16.21 11.42 1.83
C ALA A 252 -16.32 10.72 0.48
N ALA A 253 -15.19 10.33 -0.13
CA ALA A 253 -15.17 9.58 -1.39
C ALA A 253 -15.94 8.26 -1.28
N LYS A 254 -15.79 7.55 -0.18
CA LYS A 254 -16.51 6.30 0.08
C LYS A 254 -18.02 6.49 0.19
N ARG A 255 -18.47 7.59 0.83
CA ARG A 255 -19.89 7.96 0.87
C ARG A 255 -20.46 8.31 -0.50
N MET A 256 -19.62 8.76 -1.43
CA MET A 256 -19.99 9.02 -2.83
C MET A 256 -19.97 7.76 -3.71
N GLY A 257 -19.68 6.59 -3.13
CA GLY A 257 -19.74 5.32 -3.83
C GLY A 257 -18.39 4.78 -4.33
N VAL A 258 -17.27 5.46 -4.03
CA VAL A 258 -15.95 4.94 -4.39
C VAL A 258 -15.66 3.68 -3.57
N GLU A 259 -15.44 2.57 -4.24
CA GLU A 259 -15.28 1.25 -3.58
C GLU A 259 -13.90 1.10 -2.93
N LYS A 260 -12.84 1.53 -3.61
CA LYS A 260 -11.47 1.46 -3.13
C LYS A 260 -10.98 2.83 -2.67
N THR A 261 -10.63 2.94 -1.40
CA THR A 261 -10.02 4.15 -0.86
C THR A 261 -8.69 3.82 -0.18
N VAL A 262 -7.71 4.70 -0.34
CA VAL A 262 -6.37 4.56 0.21
C VAL A 262 -5.95 5.90 0.82
N ALA A 263 -5.60 5.92 2.10
CA ALA A 263 -5.14 7.11 2.79
C ALA A 263 -3.70 6.98 3.30
N GLU A 264 -2.86 7.96 3.00
CA GLU A 264 -1.58 8.12 3.69
C GLU A 264 -1.83 8.66 5.10
N VAL A 265 -1.39 7.91 6.13
CA VAL A 265 -1.51 8.29 7.54
C VAL A 265 -0.12 8.21 8.17
N GLU A 266 0.56 9.35 8.27
CA GLU A 266 1.91 9.41 8.84
C GLU A 266 1.93 9.30 10.37
N ASN A 267 0.87 9.80 11.02
CA ASN A 267 0.73 9.71 12.47
C ASN A 267 0.27 8.30 12.85
N ILE A 268 1.14 7.56 13.53
CA ILE A 268 0.89 6.18 13.95
C ILE A 268 -0.33 6.07 14.87
N ASP A 269 -0.56 7.07 15.71
CA ASP A 269 -1.69 7.07 16.66
C ASP A 269 -3.05 7.13 15.94
N TYR A 270 -3.09 7.63 14.71
CA TYR A 270 -4.31 7.72 13.91
C TYR A 270 -4.62 6.46 13.10
N ILE A 271 -3.67 5.52 12.98
CA ILE A 271 -3.86 4.30 12.17
C ILE A 271 -5.04 3.47 12.71
N GLY A 272 -5.07 3.22 14.02
CA GLY A 272 -6.17 2.47 14.65
C GLY A 272 -7.54 3.14 14.48
N MET A 273 -7.60 4.47 14.59
CA MET A 273 -8.81 5.24 14.33
C MET A 273 -9.24 5.13 12.87
N ALA A 274 -8.31 5.32 11.94
CA ALA A 274 -8.57 5.23 10.51
C ALA A 274 -9.11 3.85 10.10
N GLU A 275 -8.54 2.79 10.67
CA GLU A 275 -9.02 1.42 10.47
C GLU A 275 -10.44 1.21 11.04
N SER A 276 -10.74 1.77 12.21
CA SER A 276 -12.07 1.68 12.85
C SER A 276 -13.15 2.41 12.05
N LEU A 277 -12.80 3.52 11.40
CA LEU A 277 -13.68 4.28 10.52
C LEU A 277 -13.91 3.60 9.15
N ASP A 278 -13.24 2.46 8.91
CA ASP A 278 -13.37 1.71 7.66
C ASP A 278 -13.06 2.53 6.39
N ILE A 279 -12.06 3.41 6.49
CA ILE A 279 -11.66 4.30 5.37
C ILE A 279 -11.03 3.58 4.18
N GLY A 280 -10.84 2.28 4.25
CA GLY A 280 -10.16 1.51 3.21
C GLY A 280 -8.75 1.07 3.63
N THR A 281 -7.79 1.21 2.74
CA THR A 281 -6.39 0.88 3.01
C THR A 281 -5.67 2.06 3.63
N VAL A 282 -4.92 1.81 4.69
CA VAL A 282 -4.04 2.81 5.33
C VAL A 282 -2.61 2.55 4.89
N ILE A 283 -1.93 3.60 4.45
CA ILE A 283 -0.52 3.58 4.05
C ILE A 283 0.28 4.43 5.03
N ASN A 284 1.31 3.84 5.62
CA ASN A 284 2.30 4.55 6.42
C ASN A 284 3.69 4.22 5.88
N LYS A 285 4.33 5.18 5.22
CA LYS A 285 5.64 4.96 4.56
C LYS A 285 6.75 4.55 5.51
N LYS A 286 6.70 5.01 6.78
CA LYS A 286 7.72 4.65 7.78
C LYS A 286 7.60 3.19 8.19
N MET A 287 6.36 2.71 8.41
CA MET A 287 6.12 1.31 8.74
C MET A 287 6.45 0.38 7.56
N ILE A 288 6.12 0.79 6.34
CA ILE A 288 6.44 0.03 5.12
C ILE A 288 7.97 -0.09 4.98
N ALA A 289 8.71 1.02 5.14
CA ALA A 289 10.16 1.00 5.10
C ALA A 289 10.76 0.12 6.21
N ALA A 290 10.26 0.22 7.44
CA ALA A 290 10.69 -0.62 8.56
C ALA A 290 10.44 -2.11 8.30
N SER A 291 9.25 -2.47 7.79
CA SER A 291 8.91 -3.85 7.41
C SER A 291 9.83 -4.38 6.31
N HIS A 292 10.15 -3.54 5.32
CA HIS A 292 11.07 -3.91 4.25
C HIS A 292 12.50 -4.15 4.76
N ILE A 293 12.99 -3.30 5.67
CA ILE A 293 14.29 -3.50 6.34
C ILE A 293 14.28 -4.80 7.14
N TYR A 294 13.20 -5.06 7.89
CA TYR A 294 13.08 -6.29 8.67
C TYR A 294 13.15 -7.54 7.81
N GLN A 295 12.51 -7.54 6.64
CA GLN A 295 12.59 -8.66 5.68
C GLN A 295 14.01 -8.90 5.14
N MET A 296 14.86 -7.87 5.09
CA MET A 296 16.29 -8.01 4.70
C MET A 296 17.14 -8.68 5.78
N MET A 297 16.65 -8.76 7.01
CA MET A 297 17.34 -9.38 8.16
C MET A 297 17.08 -10.88 8.25
N LEU A 298 15.99 -11.35 7.64
CA LEU A 298 15.59 -12.75 7.58
C LEU A 298 16.25 -13.47 6.41
#